data_b430f3c1932f076080b0d53940ce57c7
#
_entry.id   b430f3c1932f076080b0d53940ce57c7
#
_cell.length_a   1.000
_cell.length_b   1.000
_cell.length_c   1.000
_cell.angle_alpha   90.00
_cell.angle_beta   90.00
_cell.angle_gamma   90.00
#
_symmetry.space_group_name_H-M   'P 1'
#
loop_
_entity.id
_entity.type
_entity.pdbx_description
1 polymer ?
#
loop_
_entity_poly.entity_id
_entity_poly.type
_entity_poly.pdbx_seq_one_letter_code
_entity_poly.pdbx_strand_id
1 'polypeptide(L)'
;MYKRQIFAILFGFCVSACGGEQSPMGRLLANLNDIIMKFVGIIMLVAPIGLGAYFANLVATYGSQIATDYARALVVYYPLCFIYIFVAFPLFAWFGGGKGAVKTMFQHITKPAVVSLGTCSSVATIPTNMEEAEATGISKDVSEIVVPLGATMHMDGSCFSCILKITFLFGVFGRPFDSIGDMALMVIAVSYTHLTL
;
A
#
# COMPACT_ATOMS: atom_id res chain seq x y z
N MET A 1 -20.56 -5.84 -1.59
CA MET A 1 -19.10 -5.93 -1.41
C MET A 1 -18.69 -7.20 -0.65
N TYR A 2 -19.16 -7.44 0.55
CA TYR A 2 -18.84 -8.66 1.34
C TYR A 2 -19.09 -9.99 0.62
N LYS A 3 -20.13 -10.08 -0.22
CA LYS A 3 -20.44 -11.31 -0.98
C LYS A 3 -19.30 -11.73 -1.93
N ARG A 4 -18.61 -10.76 -2.54
CA ARG A 4 -17.46 -11.04 -3.44
C ARG A 4 -16.23 -11.49 -2.66
N GLN A 5 -15.98 -10.90 -1.49
CA GLN A 5 -14.87 -11.27 -0.62
C GLN A 5 -15.07 -12.68 -0.04
N ILE A 6 -16.25 -12.97 0.48
CA ILE A 6 -16.60 -14.31 0.97
C ILE A 6 -16.47 -15.34 -0.14
N PHE A 7 -17.00 -15.04 -1.34
CA PHE A 7 -16.85 -15.91 -2.50
C PHE A 7 -15.39 -16.15 -2.86
N ALA A 8 -14.55 -15.10 -2.90
CA ALA A 8 -13.14 -15.24 -3.23
C ALA A 8 -12.37 -16.10 -2.21
N ILE A 9 -12.66 -15.92 -0.91
CA ILE A 9 -12.06 -16.71 0.16
C ILE A 9 -12.47 -18.19 0.03
N LEU A 10 -13.77 -18.48 -0.10
CA LEU A 10 -14.27 -19.83 -0.24
C LEU A 10 -13.76 -20.49 -1.52
N PHE A 11 -13.73 -19.74 -2.63
CA PHE A 11 -13.20 -20.24 -3.89
C PHE A 11 -11.70 -20.56 -3.79
N GLY A 12 -10.91 -19.68 -3.17
CA GLY A 12 -9.49 -19.90 -2.93
C GLY A 12 -9.25 -21.15 -2.05
N PHE A 13 -10.04 -21.32 -1.01
CA PHE A 13 -9.98 -22.51 -0.16
C PHE A 13 -10.30 -23.80 -0.94
N CYS A 14 -11.33 -23.77 -1.80
CA CYS A 14 -11.67 -24.92 -2.65
C CYS A 14 -10.55 -25.25 -3.64
N VAL A 15 -9.94 -24.23 -4.27
CA VAL A 15 -8.79 -24.42 -5.17
C VAL A 15 -7.60 -25.04 -4.43
N SER A 16 -7.31 -24.55 -3.21
CA SER A 16 -6.26 -25.09 -2.35
C SER A 16 -6.52 -26.56 -1.99
N ALA A 17 -7.75 -26.90 -1.61
CA ALA A 17 -8.16 -28.27 -1.29
C ALA A 17 -8.11 -29.22 -2.52
N CYS A 18 -8.27 -28.69 -3.73
CA CYS A 18 -8.21 -29.46 -4.99
C CYS A 18 -6.80 -29.57 -5.59
N GLY A 19 -5.75 -29.31 -4.82
CA GLY A 19 -4.36 -29.45 -5.25
C GLY A 19 -3.61 -28.12 -5.41
N GLY A 20 -4.21 -27.00 -4.98
CA GLY A 20 -3.55 -25.69 -4.90
C GLY A 20 -2.99 -25.22 -6.25
N GLU A 21 -1.77 -24.72 -6.22
CA GLU A 21 -1.05 -24.20 -7.40
C GLU A 21 -0.78 -25.26 -8.48
N GLN A 22 -0.73 -26.53 -8.10
CA GLN A 22 -0.48 -27.62 -9.04
C GLN A 22 -1.74 -28.06 -9.79
N SER A 23 -2.91 -27.66 -9.32
CA SER A 23 -4.17 -27.95 -10.02
C SER A 23 -4.27 -27.14 -11.32
N PRO A 24 -5.02 -27.61 -12.33
CA PRO A 24 -5.25 -26.86 -13.56
C PRO A 24 -5.84 -25.47 -13.30
N MET A 25 -6.70 -25.35 -12.29
CA MET A 25 -7.31 -24.08 -11.89
C MET A 25 -6.29 -23.16 -11.21
N GLY A 26 -5.43 -23.67 -10.34
CA GLY A 26 -4.35 -22.91 -9.70
C GLY A 26 -3.38 -22.35 -10.73
N ARG A 27 -2.95 -23.17 -11.70
CA ARG A 27 -2.09 -22.71 -12.82
C ARG A 27 -2.77 -21.67 -13.70
N LEU A 28 -4.06 -21.83 -13.98
CA LEU A 28 -4.83 -20.83 -14.74
C LEU A 28 -4.85 -19.48 -14.02
N LEU A 29 -5.11 -19.49 -12.71
CA LEU A 29 -5.12 -18.26 -11.89
C LEU A 29 -3.74 -17.61 -11.82
N ALA A 30 -2.68 -18.40 -11.66
CA ALA A 30 -1.30 -17.91 -11.68
C ALA A 30 -0.96 -17.26 -13.03
N ASN A 31 -1.23 -17.93 -14.14
CA ASN A 31 -1.01 -17.41 -15.49
C ASN A 31 -1.81 -16.12 -15.75
N LEU A 32 -3.06 -16.07 -15.29
CA LEU A 32 -3.91 -14.88 -15.41
C LEU A 32 -3.33 -13.71 -14.61
N ASN A 33 -2.86 -13.98 -13.39
CA ASN A 33 -2.17 -12.99 -12.58
C ASN A 33 -0.93 -12.43 -13.30
N ASP A 34 -0.09 -13.28 -13.88
CA ASP A 34 1.10 -12.86 -14.62
C ASP A 34 0.77 -12.00 -15.83
N ILE A 35 -0.28 -12.35 -16.57
CA ILE A 35 -0.77 -11.56 -17.69
C ILE A 35 -1.24 -10.18 -17.22
N ILE A 36 -2.04 -10.13 -16.15
CA ILE A 36 -2.53 -8.88 -15.57
C ILE A 36 -1.35 -8.02 -15.08
N MET A 37 -0.36 -8.61 -14.41
CA MET A 37 0.81 -7.88 -13.93
C MET A 37 1.66 -7.31 -15.06
N LYS A 38 1.83 -8.05 -16.17
CA LYS A 38 2.49 -7.53 -17.38
C LYS A 38 1.70 -6.39 -18.02
N PHE A 39 0.38 -6.52 -18.09
CA PHE A 39 -0.49 -5.47 -18.60
C PHE A 39 -0.38 -4.18 -17.76
N VAL A 40 -0.43 -4.30 -16.43
CA VAL A 40 -0.19 -3.18 -15.51
C VAL A 40 1.20 -2.57 -15.73
N GLY A 41 2.23 -3.40 -15.89
CA GLY A 41 3.59 -2.93 -16.19
C GLY A 41 3.67 -2.06 -17.46
N ILE A 42 2.94 -2.42 -18.53
CA ILE A 42 2.87 -1.62 -19.76
C ILE A 42 2.18 -0.28 -19.50
N ILE A 43 1.08 -0.27 -18.75
CA ILE A 43 0.39 0.96 -18.36
C ILE A 43 1.32 1.86 -17.53
N MET A 44 2.05 1.29 -16.59
CA MET A 44 2.98 2.03 -15.72
C MET A 44 4.14 2.65 -16.49
N LEU A 45 4.52 2.10 -17.64
CA LEU A 45 5.54 2.72 -18.52
C LEU A 45 5.05 4.06 -19.10
N VAL A 46 3.76 4.17 -19.38
CA VAL A 46 3.13 5.38 -19.95
C VAL A 46 2.63 6.32 -18.82
N ALA A 47 2.45 5.82 -17.62
CA ALA A 47 1.92 6.57 -16.48
C ALA A 47 2.64 7.89 -16.19
N PRO A 48 3.99 8.01 -16.24
CA PRO A 48 4.66 9.29 -15.98
C PRO A 48 4.25 10.39 -16.95
N ILE A 49 4.05 10.05 -18.23
CA ILE A 49 3.59 11.01 -19.24
C ILE A 49 2.15 11.44 -18.96
N GLY A 50 1.27 10.49 -18.68
CA GLY A 50 -0.12 10.76 -18.33
C GLY A 50 -0.27 11.60 -17.06
N LEU A 51 0.49 11.27 -16.02
CA LEU A 51 0.49 12.03 -14.76
C LEU A 51 1.06 13.43 -14.96
N GLY A 52 2.14 13.57 -15.75
CA GLY A 52 2.70 14.88 -16.08
C GLY A 52 1.71 15.78 -16.83
N ALA A 53 1.03 15.23 -17.83
CA ALA A 53 -0.01 15.94 -18.59
C ALA A 53 -1.21 16.30 -17.68
N TYR A 54 -1.64 15.38 -16.82
CA TYR A 54 -2.70 15.64 -15.85
C TYR A 54 -2.33 16.77 -14.89
N PHE A 55 -1.11 16.76 -14.35
CA PHE A 55 -0.64 17.80 -13.44
C PHE A 55 -0.52 19.15 -14.14
N ALA A 56 -0.02 19.17 -15.39
CA ALA A 56 0.04 20.38 -16.20
C ALA A 56 -1.36 20.98 -16.43
N ASN A 57 -2.34 20.13 -16.76
CA ASN A 57 -3.73 20.56 -16.90
C ASN A 57 -4.32 21.09 -15.57
N LEU A 58 -4.00 20.45 -14.46
CA LEU A 58 -4.43 20.89 -13.13
C LEU A 58 -3.88 22.30 -12.80
N VAL A 59 -2.60 22.54 -13.06
CA VAL A 59 -1.97 23.86 -12.86
C VAL A 59 -2.55 24.90 -13.82
N ALA A 60 -2.83 24.54 -15.07
CA ALA A 60 -3.45 25.45 -16.04
C ALA A 60 -4.87 25.84 -15.64
N THR A 61 -5.63 24.92 -15.05
CA THR A 61 -7.04 25.16 -14.67
C THR A 61 -7.17 25.93 -13.35
N TYR A 62 -6.35 25.60 -12.36
CA TYR A 62 -6.48 26.13 -11.00
C TYR A 62 -5.39 27.14 -10.61
N GLY A 63 -4.44 27.42 -11.52
CA GLY A 63 -3.34 28.34 -11.31
C GLY A 63 -2.12 27.72 -10.62
N SER A 64 -1.02 28.48 -10.59
CA SER A 64 0.27 28.03 -10.00
C SER A 64 0.21 27.84 -8.47
N GLN A 65 -0.78 28.42 -7.81
CA GLN A 65 -0.94 28.26 -6.36
C GLN A 65 -1.13 26.78 -5.97
N ILE A 66 -1.89 26.02 -6.77
CA ILE A 66 -2.12 24.60 -6.49
C ILE A 66 -0.81 23.79 -6.54
N ALA A 67 0.11 24.15 -7.43
CA ALA A 67 1.42 23.50 -7.50
C ALA A 67 2.25 23.77 -6.24
N THR A 68 2.20 25.00 -5.73
CA THR A 68 2.89 25.41 -4.50
C THR A 68 2.32 24.68 -3.28
N ASP A 69 1.00 24.63 -3.17
CA ASP A 69 0.32 23.96 -2.06
C ASP A 69 0.56 22.45 -2.09
N TYR A 70 0.59 21.84 -3.29
CA TYR A 70 0.93 20.43 -3.45
C TYR A 70 2.40 20.16 -3.09
N ALA A 71 3.33 21.02 -3.51
CA ALA A 71 4.73 20.90 -3.13
C ALA A 71 4.93 21.01 -1.61
N ARG A 72 4.23 21.95 -0.96
CA ARG A 72 4.23 22.08 0.52
C ARG A 72 3.71 20.79 1.18
N ALA A 73 2.64 20.20 0.65
CA ALA A 73 2.10 18.94 1.15
C ALA A 73 3.13 17.80 1.04
N LEU A 74 3.86 17.70 -0.08
CA LEU A 74 4.92 16.70 -0.25
C LEU A 74 6.09 16.90 0.72
N VAL A 75 6.49 18.13 0.99
CA VAL A 75 7.54 18.46 1.97
C VAL A 75 7.18 18.01 3.38
N VAL A 76 5.90 17.96 3.73
CA VAL A 76 5.44 17.42 5.01
C VAL A 76 5.31 15.88 4.95
N TYR A 77 4.80 15.36 3.84
CA TYR A 77 4.54 13.93 3.68
C TYR A 77 5.80 13.06 3.72
N TYR A 78 6.82 13.41 2.94
CA TYR A 78 8.03 12.59 2.87
C TYR A 78 8.78 12.48 4.20
N PRO A 79 9.06 13.57 4.93
CA PRO A 79 9.67 13.44 6.26
C PRO A 79 8.83 12.61 7.23
N LEU A 80 7.50 12.75 7.20
CA LEU A 80 6.62 11.95 8.03
C LEU A 80 6.72 10.46 7.71
N CYS A 81 6.75 10.10 6.43
CA CYS A 81 6.96 8.72 5.99
C CYS A 81 8.33 8.18 6.44
N PHE A 82 9.40 8.98 6.32
CA PHE A 82 10.72 8.58 6.78
C PHE A 82 10.76 8.38 8.30
N ILE A 83 10.18 9.30 9.07
CA ILE A 83 10.06 9.15 10.53
C ILE A 83 9.30 7.87 10.85
N TYR A 84 8.21 7.60 10.16
CA TYR A 84 7.43 6.39 10.38
C TYR A 84 8.24 5.12 10.09
N ILE A 85 8.95 5.05 8.97
CA ILE A 85 9.80 3.92 8.60
C ILE A 85 10.92 3.69 9.62
N PHE A 86 11.58 4.77 10.08
CA PHE A 86 12.74 4.65 10.96
C PHE A 86 12.39 4.59 12.45
N VAL A 87 11.16 4.91 12.85
CA VAL A 87 10.71 4.85 14.24
C VAL A 87 9.69 3.73 14.45
N ALA A 88 8.59 3.72 13.69
CA ALA A 88 7.52 2.78 13.92
C ALA A 88 7.89 1.35 13.50
N PHE A 89 8.52 1.15 12.37
CA PHE A 89 8.92 -0.19 11.93
C PHE A 89 9.94 -0.85 12.87
N PRO A 90 11.01 -0.18 13.29
CA PRO A 90 11.90 -0.73 14.31
C PRO A 90 11.22 -1.00 15.65
N LEU A 91 10.26 -0.16 16.04
CA LEU A 91 9.49 -0.36 17.25
C LEU A 91 8.64 -1.65 17.17
N PHE A 92 7.96 -1.86 16.05
CA PHE A 92 7.19 -3.09 15.81
C PHE A 92 8.10 -4.32 15.76
N ALA A 93 9.23 -4.24 15.06
CA ALA A 93 10.20 -5.33 15.00
C ALA A 93 10.77 -5.66 16.39
N TRP A 94 11.09 -4.64 17.20
CA TRP A 94 11.56 -4.81 18.55
C TRP A 94 10.51 -5.44 19.47
N PHE A 95 9.26 -5.00 19.34
CA PHE A 95 8.16 -5.54 20.12
C PHE A 95 7.86 -7.01 19.78
N GLY A 96 7.92 -7.37 18.48
CA GLY A 96 7.66 -8.74 18.02
C GLY A 96 8.80 -9.72 18.22
N GLY A 97 10.06 -9.29 18.04
CA GLY A 97 11.22 -10.19 18.04
C GLY A 97 12.42 -9.74 18.87
N GLY A 98 12.26 -8.67 19.65
CA GLY A 98 13.32 -8.13 20.51
C GLY A 98 14.40 -7.38 19.74
N LYS A 99 15.54 -7.12 20.41
CA LYS A 99 16.63 -6.26 19.88
C LYS A 99 17.25 -6.79 18.59
N GLY A 100 17.32 -8.11 18.40
CA GLY A 100 17.88 -8.73 17.19
C GLY A 100 17.01 -8.54 15.95
N ALA A 101 15.68 -8.52 16.11
CA ALA A 101 14.73 -8.42 15.02
C ALA A 101 14.81 -7.10 14.25
N VAL A 102 15.17 -6.01 14.92
CA VAL A 102 15.37 -4.70 14.27
C VAL A 102 16.49 -4.77 13.21
N LYS A 103 17.62 -5.40 13.56
CA LYS A 103 18.74 -5.57 12.62
C LYS A 103 18.33 -6.46 11.44
N THR A 104 17.70 -7.58 11.73
CA THR A 104 17.22 -8.53 10.71
C THR A 104 16.20 -7.86 9.78
N MET A 105 15.26 -7.09 10.33
CA MET A 105 14.31 -6.34 9.53
C MET A 105 15.01 -5.42 8.51
N PHE A 106 15.98 -4.60 8.95
CA PHE A 106 16.69 -3.70 8.03
C PHE A 106 17.54 -4.43 6.98
N GLN A 107 18.00 -5.63 7.26
CA GLN A 107 18.73 -6.44 6.28
C GLN A 107 17.81 -6.98 5.17
N HIS A 108 16.56 -7.29 5.49
CA HIS A 108 15.59 -7.93 4.58
C HIS A 108 14.55 -6.98 3.98
N ILE A 109 14.38 -5.75 4.50
CA ILE A 109 13.38 -4.80 4.00
C ILE A 109 13.74 -4.19 2.64
N THR A 110 15.01 -4.15 2.28
CA THR A 110 15.50 -3.42 1.10
C THR A 110 14.95 -4.01 -0.20
N LYS A 111 14.95 -5.32 -0.35
CA LYS A 111 14.47 -6.01 -1.56
C LYS A 111 12.97 -5.80 -1.79
N PRO A 112 12.08 -6.04 -0.80
CA PRO A 112 10.67 -5.70 -0.92
C PRO A 112 10.41 -4.21 -1.18
N ALA A 113 11.18 -3.32 -0.55
CA ALA A 113 11.03 -1.88 -0.74
C ALA A 113 11.31 -1.47 -2.20
N VAL A 114 12.37 -1.99 -2.81
CA VAL A 114 12.70 -1.72 -4.22
C VAL A 114 11.61 -2.26 -5.15
N VAL A 115 11.12 -3.48 -4.89
CA VAL A 115 10.04 -4.09 -5.69
C VAL A 115 8.74 -3.27 -5.54
N SER A 116 8.39 -2.84 -4.33
CA SER A 116 7.19 -2.04 -4.11
C SER A 116 7.27 -0.65 -4.74
N LEU A 117 8.43 -0.03 -4.73
CA LEU A 117 8.67 1.23 -5.42
C LEU A 117 8.56 1.08 -6.95
N GLY A 118 9.09 -0.01 -7.50
CA GLY A 118 9.01 -0.26 -8.94
C GLY A 118 7.63 -0.65 -9.44
N THR A 119 6.86 -1.38 -8.64
CA THR A 119 5.53 -1.86 -9.02
C THR A 119 4.39 -0.94 -8.57
N CYS A 120 4.64 -0.07 -7.59
CA CYS A 120 3.61 0.73 -6.89
C CYS A 120 2.43 -0.12 -6.41
N SER A 121 2.67 -1.40 -6.11
CA SER A 121 1.63 -2.37 -5.75
C SER A 121 2.06 -3.23 -4.56
N SER A 122 1.33 -3.14 -3.47
CA SER A 122 1.53 -4.01 -2.30
C SER A 122 1.27 -5.47 -2.63
N VAL A 123 0.29 -5.76 -3.49
CA VAL A 123 -0.05 -7.13 -3.89
C VAL A 123 1.07 -7.74 -4.74
N ALA A 124 1.64 -6.99 -5.69
CA ALA A 124 2.76 -7.46 -6.49
C ALA A 124 4.03 -7.72 -5.68
N THR A 125 4.13 -7.14 -4.49
CA THR A 125 5.28 -7.30 -3.58
C THR A 125 5.12 -8.52 -2.64
N ILE A 126 3.92 -9.12 -2.56
CA ILE A 126 3.64 -10.26 -1.66
C ILE A 126 4.67 -11.38 -1.80
N PRO A 127 5.00 -11.90 -3.01
CA PRO A 127 5.96 -13.00 -3.12
C PRO A 127 7.33 -12.65 -2.56
N THR A 128 7.81 -11.44 -2.84
CA THR A 128 9.11 -10.96 -2.34
C THR A 128 9.08 -10.77 -0.82
N ASN A 129 7.97 -10.25 -0.28
CA ASN A 129 7.80 -10.13 1.17
C ASN A 129 7.78 -11.49 1.87
N MET A 130 7.14 -12.51 1.26
CA MET A 130 7.11 -13.86 1.81
C MET A 130 8.51 -14.48 1.82
N GLU A 131 9.24 -14.40 0.71
CA GLU A 131 10.62 -14.89 0.60
C GLU A 131 11.52 -14.27 1.67
N GLU A 132 11.47 -12.94 1.82
CA GLU A 132 12.28 -12.24 2.82
C GLU A 132 11.80 -12.51 4.27
N ALA A 133 10.50 -12.69 4.50
CA ALA A 133 9.98 -13.07 5.80
C ALA A 133 10.48 -14.46 6.21
N GLU A 134 10.46 -15.44 5.31
CA GLU A 134 11.01 -16.78 5.55
C GLU A 134 12.52 -16.74 5.81
N ALA A 135 13.26 -15.89 5.09
CA ALA A 135 14.68 -15.68 5.32
C ALA A 135 15.01 -15.09 6.71
N THR A 136 14.05 -14.39 7.34
CA THR A 136 14.17 -13.93 8.75
C THR A 136 13.91 -15.03 9.78
N GLY A 137 13.48 -16.21 9.35
CA GLY A 137 13.17 -17.36 10.23
C GLY A 137 11.68 -17.51 10.57
N ILE A 138 10.80 -16.74 9.91
CA ILE A 138 9.35 -16.93 10.03
C ILE A 138 8.95 -18.20 9.28
N SER A 139 8.10 -19.03 9.89
CA SER A 139 7.62 -20.24 9.23
C SER A 139 6.78 -19.91 8.00
N LYS A 140 6.87 -20.76 7.00
CA LYS A 140 6.14 -20.60 5.73
C LYS A 140 4.63 -20.48 5.94
N ASP A 141 4.05 -21.30 6.80
CA ASP A 141 2.61 -21.29 7.12
C ASP A 141 2.14 -19.93 7.66
N VAL A 142 2.99 -19.25 8.44
CA VAL A 142 2.69 -17.92 8.98
C VAL A 142 2.86 -16.86 7.90
N SER A 143 3.93 -16.92 7.09
CA SER A 143 4.18 -15.95 6.03
C SER A 143 3.08 -15.96 4.97
N GLU A 144 2.61 -17.14 4.57
CA GLU A 144 1.52 -17.34 3.59
C GLU A 144 0.18 -16.73 4.01
N ILE A 145 -0.07 -16.60 5.32
CA ILE A 145 -1.29 -15.97 5.85
C ILE A 145 -1.09 -14.50 6.15
N VAL A 146 -0.02 -14.16 6.88
CA VAL A 146 0.17 -12.82 7.43
C VAL A 146 0.57 -11.82 6.35
N VAL A 147 1.41 -12.19 5.40
CA VAL A 147 1.91 -11.27 4.38
C VAL A 147 0.81 -10.83 3.41
N PRO A 148 -0.01 -11.73 2.81
CA PRO A 148 -1.12 -11.30 1.96
C PRO A 148 -2.20 -10.51 2.72
N LEU A 149 -2.48 -10.92 3.96
CA LEU A 149 -3.42 -10.20 4.81
C LEU A 149 -2.90 -8.79 5.13
N GLY A 150 -1.63 -8.68 5.51
CA GLY A 150 -0.96 -7.40 5.77
C GLY A 150 -0.95 -6.47 4.55
N ALA A 151 -0.69 -7.00 3.36
CA ALA A 151 -0.70 -6.21 2.12
C ALA A 151 -2.04 -5.53 1.82
N THR A 152 -3.14 -6.07 2.34
CA THR A 152 -4.49 -5.53 2.14
C THR A 152 -5.03 -4.76 3.34
N MET A 153 -4.60 -5.07 4.55
CA MET A 153 -5.13 -4.47 5.80
C MET A 153 -4.19 -3.38 6.35
N HIS A 154 -2.89 -3.52 6.18
CA HIS A 154 -1.89 -2.61 6.74
C HIS A 154 -1.46 -1.59 5.67
N MET A 155 -2.21 -0.52 5.55
CA MET A 155 -2.04 0.51 4.51
C MET A 155 -1.67 1.88 5.09
N ASP A 156 -0.66 1.94 5.95
CA ASP A 156 -0.27 3.17 6.67
C ASP A 156 0.08 4.33 5.74
N GLY A 157 0.84 4.05 4.68
CA GLY A 157 1.19 5.06 3.68
C GLY A 157 -0.03 5.65 2.97
N SER A 158 -1.05 4.82 2.71
CA SER A 158 -2.33 5.27 2.14
C SER A 158 -3.11 6.12 3.13
N CYS A 159 -3.11 5.76 4.42
CA CYS A 159 -3.74 6.54 5.48
C CYS A 159 -3.11 7.93 5.59
N PHE A 160 -1.77 8.03 5.64
CA PHE A 160 -1.07 9.31 5.65
C PHE A 160 -1.38 10.14 4.40
N SER A 161 -1.34 9.52 3.23
CA SER A 161 -1.67 10.18 1.96
C SER A 161 -3.12 10.68 1.95
N CYS A 162 -4.06 9.94 2.50
CA CYS A 162 -5.46 10.31 2.54
C CYS A 162 -5.70 11.51 3.45
N ILE A 163 -5.13 11.51 4.64
CA ILE A 163 -5.17 12.63 5.58
C ILE A 163 -4.62 13.91 4.93
N LEU A 164 -3.47 13.79 4.27
CA LEU A 164 -2.83 14.92 3.61
C LEU A 164 -3.66 15.47 2.44
N LYS A 165 -4.28 14.59 1.64
CA LYS A 165 -5.18 15.00 0.55
C LYS A 165 -6.41 15.74 1.06
N ILE A 166 -6.98 15.31 2.18
CA ILE A 166 -8.15 15.97 2.78
C ILE A 166 -7.75 17.35 3.29
N THR A 167 -6.65 17.46 4.05
CA THR A 167 -6.18 18.76 4.55
C THR A 167 -5.80 19.71 3.42
N PHE A 168 -5.21 19.19 2.34
CA PHE A 168 -4.94 19.94 1.12
C PHE A 168 -6.21 20.50 0.48
N LEU A 169 -7.27 19.69 0.36
CA LEU A 169 -8.56 20.13 -0.19
C LEU A 169 -9.20 21.22 0.68
N PHE A 170 -9.14 21.10 2.00
CA PHE A 170 -9.61 22.14 2.90
C PHE A 170 -8.87 23.47 2.66
N GLY A 171 -7.54 23.40 2.46
CA GLY A 171 -6.73 24.58 2.11
C GLY A 171 -7.11 25.18 0.77
N VAL A 172 -7.29 24.38 -0.28
CA VAL A 172 -7.67 24.84 -1.62
C VAL A 172 -9.06 25.51 -1.62
N PHE A 173 -9.99 24.98 -0.85
CA PHE A 173 -11.34 25.56 -0.72
C PHE A 173 -11.45 26.66 0.34
N GLY A 174 -10.33 27.08 0.94
CA GLY A 174 -10.28 28.14 1.94
C GLY A 174 -11.08 27.83 3.21
N ARG A 175 -11.32 26.56 3.50
CA ARG A 175 -11.99 26.13 4.72
C ARG A 175 -10.97 25.90 5.83
N PRO A 176 -11.16 26.49 7.03
CA PRO A 176 -10.28 26.18 8.14
C PRO A 176 -10.41 24.73 8.56
N PHE A 177 -9.27 24.09 8.84
CA PHE A 177 -9.18 22.72 9.37
C PHE A 177 -8.56 22.80 10.76
N ASP A 178 -9.34 23.31 11.72
CA ASP A 178 -8.89 23.64 13.09
C ASP A 178 -9.78 23.03 14.19
N SER A 179 -10.88 22.39 13.79
CA SER A 179 -11.78 21.74 14.74
C SER A 179 -11.40 20.29 15.04
N ILE A 180 -11.43 19.91 16.33
CA ILE A 180 -11.29 18.49 16.74
C ILE A 180 -12.38 17.63 16.09
N GLY A 181 -13.56 18.19 15.85
CA GLY A 181 -14.66 17.51 15.15
C GLY A 181 -14.31 17.16 13.71
N ASP A 182 -13.68 18.08 12.97
CA ASP A 182 -13.23 17.83 11.60
C ASP A 182 -12.14 16.76 11.55
N MET A 183 -11.21 16.77 12.51
CA MET A 183 -10.19 15.73 12.64
C MET A 183 -10.80 14.35 12.93
N ALA A 184 -11.75 14.27 13.86
CA ALA A 184 -12.43 13.02 14.19
C ALA A 184 -13.24 12.49 12.99
N LEU A 185 -14.00 13.36 12.32
CA LEU A 185 -14.75 13.01 11.12
C LEU A 185 -13.84 12.52 9.99
N MET A 186 -12.68 13.15 9.80
CA MET A 186 -11.68 12.73 8.83
C MET A 186 -11.15 11.34 9.14
N VAL A 187 -10.75 11.07 10.39
CA VAL A 187 -10.25 9.75 10.81
C VAL A 187 -11.31 8.67 10.58
N ILE A 188 -12.56 8.94 10.93
CA ILE A 188 -13.69 8.02 10.70
C ILE A 188 -13.90 7.80 9.20
N ALA A 189 -13.92 8.85 8.40
CA ALA A 189 -14.11 8.75 6.95
C ALA A 189 -12.97 7.96 6.26
N VAL A 190 -11.72 8.22 6.64
CA VAL A 190 -10.56 7.48 6.12
C VAL A 190 -10.62 6.02 6.52
N SER A 191 -10.89 5.73 7.80
CA SER A 191 -11.02 4.35 8.30
C SER A 191 -12.14 3.61 7.59
N TYR A 192 -13.31 4.25 7.42
CA TYR A 192 -14.44 3.65 6.71
C TYR A 192 -14.10 3.35 5.26
N THR A 193 -13.46 4.28 4.55
CA THR A 193 -13.07 4.09 3.15
C THR A 193 -12.09 2.94 2.99
N HIS A 194 -11.07 2.83 3.85
CA HIS A 194 -10.10 1.74 3.81
C HIS A 194 -10.68 0.38 4.20
N LEU A 195 -11.72 0.34 5.02
CA LEU A 195 -12.40 -0.90 5.39
C LEU A 195 -13.43 -1.36 4.34
N THR A 196 -13.89 -0.46 3.46
CA THR A 196 -14.99 -0.72 2.51
C THR A 196 -14.56 -0.82 1.05
N LEU A 197 -13.34 -0.43 0.71
CA LEU A 197 -12.74 -0.57 -0.62
C LEU A 197 -11.92 -1.84 -0.73
#